data_2dbedac22becf0f663edab34464dee2c
#
_entry.id   2dbedac22becf0f663edab34464dee2c
#
_cell.length_a   1.000
_cell.length_b   1.000
_cell.length_c   1.000
_cell.angle_alpha   90.00
_cell.angle_beta   90.00
_cell.angle_gamma   90.00
#
_symmetry.space_group_name_H-M   'P 1'
#
loop_
_entity.id
_entity.type
_entity.pdbx_description
1 polymer ?
#
loop_
_entity_poly.entity_id
_entity_poly.type
_entity_poly.pdbx_seq_one_letter_code
_entity_poly.pdbx_strand_id
1 'polypeptide(L)'
;MVIYDLLWRKDDVTFIHTSPLTQSTVTRILTLQYGNRRFNFLPQQGSMHIGRDSSNELVVTAAAASRTHAVLEYSRGKYVLSDISTNGTYLTTQNQQSLYLRRETVPLLGSGKIGLGEPVSDKNQHVIRYYFQEV
;
A
#
# COMPACT_ATOMS: atom_id res chain seq x y z
N MET A 1 -4.65 -18.58 16.57
CA MET A 1 -4.91 -17.54 16.67
C MET A 1 -4.96 -16.61 16.85
N VAL A 2 -4.61 -17.29 17.03
CA VAL A 2 -4.74 -16.17 17.11
C VAL A 2 -4.79 -15.46 17.35
N ILE A 3 -4.47 -15.79 17.05
CA ILE A 3 -4.60 -14.84 17.34
C ILE A 3 -4.93 -14.19 17.45
N TYR A 4 -5.28 -14.79 17.91
CA TYR A 4 -5.71 -13.90 18.16
C TYR A 4 -5.99 -13.50 18.53
N ASP A 5 -5.70 -14.22 18.42
CA ASP A 5 -6.02 -13.62 18.93
C ASP A 5 -6.13 -13.50 19.64
N LEU A 6 -6.15 -13.99 19.84
CA LEU A 6 -6.12 -13.63 20.48
C LEU A 6 -6.19 -13.42 21.04
N LEU A 7 -6.06 -13.89 21.04
CA LEU A 7 -5.93 -13.41 21.63
C LEU A 7 -6.06 -13.31 22.23
N TRP A 8 -6.20 -13.65 22.81
CA TRP A 8 -6.11 -13.35 23.44
C TRP A 8 -5.95 -13.48 24.20
N ARG A 9 -5.57 -13.83 23.72
CA ARG A 9 -5.23 -13.73 24.45
C ARG A 9 -4.85 -13.62 25.00
N LYS A 10 -4.66 -14.22 25.03
CA LYS A 10 -4.07 -13.97 25.61
C LYS A 10 -3.76 -14.14 25.85
N ASP A 11 -3.72 -14.78 25.84
CA ASP A 11 -3.25 -14.70 26.02
C ASP A 11 -2.89 -14.99 26.03
N ASP A 12 -2.67 -15.66 25.93
CA ASP A 12 -2.12 -15.63 25.81
C ASP A 12 -1.46 -15.74 25.86
N VAL A 13 -1.07 -16.30 25.89
CA VAL A 13 -0.24 -16.15 25.77
C VAL A 13 0.44 -16.29 25.84
N THR A 14 0.78 -16.71 25.83
CA THR A 14 1.50 -16.63 25.67
C THR A 14 2.09 -16.69 25.55
N PHE A 15 2.70 -16.92 25.46
CA PHE A 15 3.47 -16.73 25.11
C PHE A 15 4.19 -16.71 24.96
N ILE A 16 4.65 -17.04 24.89
CA ILE A 16 5.43 -16.95 24.62
C ILE A 16 6.07 -16.83 24.47
N HIS A 17 6.56 -17.01 24.23
CA HIS A 17 7.27 -16.76 23.85
C HIS A 17 7.93 -16.57 23.46
N THR A 18 8.14 -17.08 23.11
CA THR A 18 8.96 -16.94 22.70
C THR A 18 9.85 -16.54 22.28
N SER A 19 10.01 -17.25 21.65
CA SER A 19 11.23 -16.76 21.20
C SER A 19 11.06 -15.60 20.24
N PRO A 20 11.19 -14.49 20.68
CA PRO A 20 10.87 -13.30 19.95
C PRO A 20 11.89 -12.88 18.94
N LEU A 21 13.07 -13.40 18.99
CA LEU A 21 14.09 -12.81 18.17
C LEU A 21 14.05 -13.20 16.73
N THR A 22 13.40 -14.27 16.42
CA THR A 22 13.45 -14.75 15.06
C THR A 22 12.70 -13.91 14.08
N GLN A 23 11.61 -13.35 14.54
CA GLN A 23 10.74 -12.66 13.58
C GLN A 23 11.14 -11.23 13.35
N SER A 24 11.98 -10.70 14.18
CA SER A 24 12.30 -9.29 14.05
C SER A 24 13.25 -8.99 12.91
N THR A 25 13.79 -10.01 12.28
CA THR A 25 14.84 -9.80 11.30
C THR A 25 14.33 -9.53 9.91
N VAL A 26 13.06 -9.75 9.64
CA VAL A 26 12.52 -9.58 8.30
C VAL A 26 11.78 -8.26 8.21
N THR A 27 12.26 -7.40 7.34
CA THR A 27 11.61 -6.13 7.07
C THR A 27 11.13 -6.16 5.64
N ARG A 28 9.87 -5.83 5.44
CA ARG A 28 9.30 -5.76 4.11
C ARG A 28 9.26 -4.32 3.66
N ILE A 29 9.71 -4.10 2.44
CA ILE A 29 9.70 -2.79 1.82
C ILE A 29 8.64 -2.81 0.74
N LEU A 30 7.77 -1.80 0.77
CA LEU A 30 6.81 -1.63 -0.31
C LEU A 30 7.48 -0.88 -1.44
N THR A 31 7.50 -1.48 -2.61
CA THR A 31 8.08 -0.86 -3.79
C THR A 31 6.97 -0.50 -4.75
N LEU A 32 7.01 0.72 -5.24
CA LEU A 32 6.07 1.24 -6.22
C LEU A 32 6.85 1.53 -7.50
N GLN A 33 6.30 1.12 -8.63
CA GLN A 33 6.93 1.38 -9.91
C GLN A 33 5.95 2.15 -10.79
N TYR A 34 6.41 3.30 -11.27
CA TYR A 34 5.65 4.15 -12.16
C TYR A 34 6.56 4.52 -13.33
N GLY A 35 6.20 4.04 -14.52
CA GLY A 35 7.06 4.19 -15.67
C GLY A 35 8.39 3.49 -15.44
N ASN A 36 9.48 4.23 -15.60
CA ASN A 36 10.82 3.71 -15.39
C ASN A 36 11.36 3.96 -13.99
N ARG A 37 10.54 4.49 -13.10
CA ARG A 37 10.98 4.92 -11.78
C ARG A 37 10.46 3.98 -10.72
N ARG A 38 11.31 3.73 -9.73
CA ARG A 38 10.96 2.93 -8.56
C ARG A 38 11.04 3.77 -7.32
N PHE A 39 10.09 3.57 -6.43
CA PHE A 39 10.01 4.28 -5.16
C PHE A 39 9.90 3.23 -4.07
N ASN A 40 10.85 3.23 -3.16
CA ASN A 40 10.80 2.33 -2.00
C ASN A 40 10.20 3.09 -0.84
N PHE A 41 9.19 2.49 -0.22
CA PHE A 41 8.54 3.08 0.94
C PHE A 41 8.82 2.19 2.15
N LEU A 42 9.49 2.77 3.13
CA LEU A 42 9.95 2.07 4.32
C LEU A 42 9.06 2.41 5.51
N PRO A 43 8.92 1.50 6.46
CA PRO A 43 8.05 1.75 7.62
C PRO A 43 8.35 3.03 8.37
N GLN A 44 9.64 3.37 8.51
CA GLN A 44 10.03 4.55 9.27
C GLN A 44 9.72 5.86 8.58
N GLN A 45 9.37 5.84 7.30
CA GLN A 45 9.03 7.07 6.59
C GLN A 45 7.65 7.59 6.95
N GLY A 46 6.78 6.72 7.46
CA GLY A 46 5.48 7.12 7.94
C GLY A 46 4.44 7.24 6.86
N SER A 47 4.60 8.13 5.91
CA SER A 47 3.62 8.32 4.85
C SER A 47 4.27 8.71 3.54
N MET A 48 3.57 8.46 2.46
CA MET A 48 3.97 8.87 1.11
C MET A 48 2.74 9.36 0.38
N HIS A 49 2.81 10.55 -0.18
CA HIS A 49 1.71 11.15 -0.91
C HIS A 49 1.87 10.90 -2.41
N ILE A 50 0.76 10.60 -3.06
CA ILE A 50 0.72 10.28 -4.48
C ILE A 50 -0.28 11.20 -5.14
N GLY A 51 0.12 11.84 -6.23
CA GLY A 51 -0.80 12.70 -6.95
C GLY A 51 -0.13 13.47 -8.06
N ARG A 52 -0.90 14.36 -8.68
CA ARG A 52 -0.45 15.09 -9.85
C ARG A 52 0.45 16.28 -9.50
N ASP A 53 0.31 16.80 -8.32
CA ASP A 53 1.09 17.96 -7.91
C ASP A 53 2.54 17.58 -7.62
N SER A 54 3.45 18.48 -7.96
CA SER A 54 4.88 18.20 -7.80
C SER A 54 5.34 18.11 -6.35
N SER A 55 4.51 18.50 -5.41
CA SER A 55 4.85 18.38 -3.99
C SER A 55 4.69 16.95 -3.45
N ASN A 56 4.07 16.05 -4.21
CA ASN A 56 3.94 14.67 -3.79
C ASN A 56 5.25 13.92 -3.90
N GLU A 57 5.47 12.94 -3.03
CA GLU A 57 6.64 12.07 -3.14
C GLU A 57 6.59 11.25 -4.43
N LEU A 58 5.40 10.79 -4.83
CA LEU A 58 5.24 10.11 -6.10
C LEU A 58 4.32 10.96 -6.98
N VAL A 59 4.88 11.54 -8.01
CA VAL A 59 4.12 12.41 -8.91
C VAL A 59 3.62 11.58 -10.09
N VAL A 60 2.30 11.60 -10.30
CA VAL A 60 1.66 10.90 -11.40
C VAL A 60 0.97 11.93 -12.28
N THR A 61 1.43 12.06 -13.52
CA THR A 61 1.00 13.14 -14.40
C THR A 61 -0.31 12.88 -15.13
N ALA A 62 -1.09 11.92 -14.66
CA ALA A 62 -2.37 11.58 -15.27
C ALA A 62 -3.38 12.72 -15.10
N ALA A 63 -4.12 13.03 -16.15
CA ALA A 63 -5.11 14.10 -16.09
C ALA A 63 -6.23 13.78 -15.09
N ALA A 64 -6.55 12.50 -14.92
CA ALA A 64 -7.61 12.08 -14.02
C ALA A 64 -7.18 12.08 -12.56
N ALA A 65 -5.90 12.23 -12.28
CA ALA A 65 -5.40 12.23 -10.91
C ALA A 65 -5.63 13.59 -10.26
N SER A 66 -6.01 13.56 -8.98
CA SER A 66 -6.11 14.77 -8.17
C SER A 66 -4.70 15.25 -7.80
N ARG A 67 -4.59 16.50 -7.38
CA ARG A 67 -3.30 17.05 -6.97
C ARG A 67 -2.66 16.20 -5.88
N THR A 68 -3.41 15.91 -4.81
CA THR A 68 -3.07 14.87 -3.87
C THR A 68 -4.17 13.84 -3.99
N HIS A 69 -3.82 12.67 -4.48
CA HIS A 69 -4.81 11.67 -4.87
C HIS A 69 -4.97 10.58 -3.84
N ALA A 70 -3.85 10.10 -3.32
CA ALA A 70 -3.85 9.00 -2.38
C ALA A 70 -2.67 9.14 -1.43
N VAL A 71 -2.78 8.48 -0.29
CA VAL A 71 -1.72 8.48 0.71
C VAL A 71 -1.43 7.05 1.09
N LEU A 72 -0.15 6.70 1.11
CA LEU A 72 0.32 5.45 1.65
C LEU A 72 0.85 5.68 3.04
N GLU A 73 0.49 4.81 3.97
CA GLU A 73 0.97 4.89 5.33
C GLU A 73 1.35 3.51 5.83
N TYR A 74 2.35 3.47 6.71
CA TYR A 74 2.67 2.25 7.42
C TYR A 74 2.08 2.36 8.81
N SER A 75 1.19 1.45 9.14
CA SER A 75 0.48 1.49 10.40
C SER A 75 0.23 0.08 10.91
N ARG A 76 0.66 -0.18 12.14
CA ARG A 76 0.39 -1.46 12.82
C ARG A 76 0.83 -2.68 12.01
N GLY A 77 2.00 -2.58 11.40
CA GLY A 77 2.56 -3.69 10.65
C GLY A 77 2.04 -3.83 9.24
N LYS A 78 1.26 -2.87 8.76
CA LYS A 78 0.66 -2.93 7.44
C LYS A 78 0.91 -1.65 6.67
N TYR A 79 1.02 -1.78 5.36
CA TYR A 79 1.01 -0.64 4.47
C TYR A 79 -0.43 -0.46 4.00
N VAL A 80 -0.97 0.72 4.19
CA VAL A 80 -2.36 1.00 3.85
C VAL A 80 -2.42 2.13 2.83
N LEU A 81 -3.36 2.00 1.91
CA LEU A 81 -3.60 2.99 0.87
C LEU A 81 -4.94 3.65 1.14
N SER A 82 -4.92 4.98 1.20
CA SER A 82 -6.14 5.77 1.42
C SER A 82 -6.40 6.63 0.21
N ASP A 83 -7.64 6.61 -0.28
CA ASP A 83 -8.06 7.48 -1.36
C ASP A 83 -8.59 8.80 -0.79
N ILE A 84 -8.06 9.91 -1.31
CA ILE A 84 -8.54 11.24 -0.94
C ILE A 84 -8.84 12.07 -2.17
N SER A 85 -9.14 11.39 -3.27
CA SER A 85 -9.28 12.04 -4.58
C SER A 85 -10.71 12.41 -4.91
N THR A 86 -10.87 13.11 -6.03
CA THR A 86 -12.18 13.43 -6.59
C THR A 86 -12.74 12.25 -7.36
N ASN A 87 -11.89 11.56 -8.12
CA ASN A 87 -12.34 10.52 -9.07
C ASN A 87 -12.15 9.10 -8.57
N GLY A 88 -11.55 8.92 -7.38
CA GLY A 88 -11.36 7.59 -6.80
C GLY A 88 -10.08 6.92 -7.24
N THR A 89 -9.78 5.82 -6.59
CA THR A 89 -8.57 5.02 -6.84
C THR A 89 -9.00 3.61 -7.19
N TYR A 90 -8.44 3.08 -8.27
CA TYR A 90 -8.70 1.73 -8.73
C TYR A 90 -7.54 0.84 -8.35
N LEU A 91 -7.84 -0.35 -7.84
CA LEU A 91 -6.82 -1.28 -7.37
C LEU A 91 -7.11 -2.66 -7.94
N THR A 92 -6.13 -3.25 -8.58
CA THR A 92 -6.23 -4.63 -9.06
C THR A 92 -5.17 -5.46 -8.37
N THR A 93 -5.59 -6.47 -7.63
CA THR A 93 -4.67 -7.32 -6.88
C THR A 93 -4.10 -8.43 -7.78
N GLN A 94 -3.07 -9.10 -7.26
CA GLN A 94 -2.46 -10.20 -7.99
C GLN A 94 -3.44 -11.33 -8.27
N ASN A 95 -4.51 -11.42 -7.48
CA ASN A 95 -5.56 -12.43 -7.68
C ASN A 95 -6.63 -11.95 -8.63
N GLN A 96 -6.38 -10.88 -9.36
CA GLN A 96 -7.30 -10.31 -10.34
C GLN A 96 -8.57 -9.75 -9.72
N GLN A 97 -8.56 -9.48 -8.43
CA GLN A 97 -9.65 -8.76 -7.79
C GLN A 97 -9.52 -7.28 -8.09
N SER A 98 -10.64 -6.65 -8.42
CA SER A 98 -10.67 -5.23 -8.70
C SER A 98 -11.46 -4.52 -7.60
N LEU A 99 -10.87 -3.48 -7.05
CA LEU A 99 -11.49 -2.66 -6.03
C LEU A 99 -11.53 -1.22 -6.51
N TYR A 100 -12.57 -0.52 -6.12
CA TYR A 100 -12.68 0.91 -6.36
C TYR A 100 -12.81 1.60 -5.01
N LEU A 101 -11.86 2.46 -4.71
CA LEU A 101 -11.81 3.16 -3.43
C LEU A 101 -12.28 4.60 -3.63
N ARG A 102 -13.23 5.01 -2.84
CA ARG A 102 -13.66 6.39 -2.81
C ARG A 102 -13.73 6.83 -1.37
N ARG A 103 -12.72 7.61 -0.96
CA ARG A 103 -12.58 8.05 0.43
C ARG A 103 -12.52 6.87 1.39
N GLU A 104 -11.82 5.83 0.95
CA GLU A 104 -11.69 4.58 1.71
C GLU A 104 -10.24 4.21 1.85
N THR A 105 -9.94 3.36 2.84
CA THR A 105 -8.59 2.90 3.13
C THR A 105 -8.56 1.38 3.09
N VAL A 106 -7.54 0.82 2.44
CA VAL A 106 -7.35 -0.63 2.39
C VAL A 106 -5.89 -0.97 2.63
N PRO A 107 -5.62 -2.13 3.22
CA PRO A 107 -4.23 -2.60 3.31
C PRO A 107 -3.78 -3.13 1.96
N LEU A 108 -2.51 -2.92 1.63
CA LEU A 108 -1.91 -3.48 0.43
C LEU A 108 -1.30 -4.82 0.78
N LEU A 109 -1.70 -5.85 0.06
CA LEU A 109 -1.22 -7.21 0.27
C LEU A 109 -0.73 -7.77 -1.05
N GLY A 110 0.35 -8.56 -0.99
CA GLY A 110 0.89 -9.20 -2.17
C GLY A 110 1.44 -8.21 -3.16
N SER A 111 0.92 -8.23 -4.37
CA SER A 111 1.30 -7.29 -5.41
C SER A 111 0.06 -6.86 -6.17
N GLY A 112 0.19 -5.82 -6.97
CA GLY A 112 -0.96 -5.36 -7.73
C GLY A 112 -0.67 -4.10 -8.51
N LYS A 113 -1.75 -3.46 -8.96
CA LYS A 113 -1.69 -2.27 -9.79
C LYS A 113 -2.68 -1.25 -9.29
N ILE A 114 -2.30 0.02 -9.37
CA ILE A 114 -3.11 1.13 -8.88
C ILE A 114 -3.35 2.09 -10.03
N GLY A 115 -4.60 2.48 -10.22
CA GLY A 115 -4.99 3.50 -11.19
C GLY A 115 -5.60 4.70 -10.48
N LEU A 116 -5.11 5.89 -10.77
CA LEU A 116 -5.56 7.12 -10.13
C LEU A 116 -6.61 7.79 -10.99
N GLY A 117 -7.86 7.66 -10.59
CA GLY A 117 -8.98 8.27 -11.31
C GLY A 117 -9.39 7.53 -12.57
N GLU A 118 -8.64 6.52 -12.98
CA GLU A 118 -8.93 5.71 -14.14
C GLU A 118 -8.69 4.24 -13.81
N PRO A 119 -9.49 3.34 -14.40
CA PRO A 119 -9.29 1.91 -14.15
C PRO A 119 -7.92 1.42 -14.59
N VAL A 120 -7.49 0.34 -13.96
CA VAL A 120 -6.26 -0.35 -14.37
C VAL A 120 -6.59 -1.12 -15.64
N SER A 121 -5.88 -0.79 -16.73
CA SER A 121 -6.07 -1.45 -18.01
C SER A 121 -4.82 -1.24 -18.86
N ASP A 122 -4.75 -1.97 -19.96
CA ASP A 122 -3.62 -1.82 -20.89
C ASP A 122 -3.62 -0.44 -21.56
N LYS A 123 -4.74 0.24 -21.55
CA LYS A 123 -4.86 1.57 -22.14
C LYS A 123 -4.45 2.68 -21.18
N ASN A 124 -4.36 2.37 -19.90
CA ASN A 124 -3.97 3.36 -18.91
C ASN A 124 -2.46 3.38 -18.78
N GLN A 125 -1.83 4.45 -19.26
CA GLN A 125 -0.39 4.59 -19.24
C GLN A 125 0.14 5.00 -17.89
N HIS A 126 -0.74 5.31 -16.95
CA HIS A 126 -0.36 5.86 -15.66
C HIS A 126 -0.62 4.88 -14.52
N VAL A 127 -0.45 3.59 -14.78
CA VAL A 127 -0.65 2.57 -13.77
C VAL A 127 0.57 2.49 -12.89
N ILE A 128 0.36 2.45 -11.57
CA ILE A 128 1.42 2.24 -10.60
C ILE A 128 1.40 0.77 -10.22
N ARG A 129 2.54 0.11 -10.29
CA ARG A 129 2.67 -1.27 -9.83
C ARG A 129 3.22 -1.26 -8.42
N TYR A 130 2.72 -2.16 -7.58
CA TYR A 130 3.27 -2.30 -6.23
C TYR A 130 3.61 -3.74 -5.94
N TYR A 131 4.65 -3.94 -5.15
CA TYR A 131 5.05 -5.26 -4.70
C TYR A 131 5.95 -5.09 -3.47
N PHE A 132 6.19 -6.19 -2.78
CA PHE A 132 6.99 -6.16 -1.58
C PHE A 132 8.31 -6.85 -1.79
N GLN A 133 9.35 -6.31 -1.16
CA GLN A 133 10.66 -6.92 -1.13
C GLN A 133 11.04 -7.16 0.32
N GLU A 134 11.71 -8.26 0.57
CA GLU A 134 12.26 -8.56 1.89
C GLU A 134 13.72 -8.15 1.92
N VAL A 135 14.13 -7.66 3.06
CA VAL A 135 15.48 -7.16 3.24
C VAL A 135 16.24 -8.01 4.23
#